data_d72c869ceb2a1f6592de6c17ae6ddc7a
#
_entry.id   d72c869ceb2a1f6592de6c17ae6ddc7a
#
_cell.length_a   1.000
_cell.length_b   1.000
_cell.length_c   1.000
_cell.angle_alpha   90.00
_cell.angle_beta   90.00
_cell.angle_gamma   90.00
#
_symmetry.space_group_name_H-M   'P 1'
#
loop_
_entity.id
_entity.type
_entity.pdbx_description
1 polymer ?
#
loop_
_entity_poly.entity_id
_entity_poly.type
_entity_poly.pdbx_seq_one_letter_code
_entity_poly.pdbx_strand_id
1 'polypeptide(L)'
;MNKPKKEVYDQFTFNSKNPLARFAHRSRYQNGLSLIPRKEHLKVLDIGCGDGRFLNEVLKNEESAQLLGYDPYMDSALFPKIQISKEWSEVDDWMKQKGKFDVIVCFEVLEHLNPTRQIEILEKAKMALKEGGVFIVSVPIEKGIPSVIKNLRRIMIHYDAKIYNFRNVVASFFGYKTKWMKQHRKESFYLSHMGFFFDDLEKVIAPLFNIESRVFSPFKKFNAKVNSQVFYVLNKK
;
A
#
# COMPACT_ATOMS: atom_id res chain seq x y z
N MET A 1 -18.56 12.62 -4.13
CA MET A 1 -18.11 11.20 -4.18
C MET A 1 -18.64 10.47 -2.97
N ASN A 2 -19.47 9.43 -3.14
CA ASN A 2 -19.94 8.64 -2.00
C ASN A 2 -18.76 7.84 -1.43
N LYS A 3 -18.39 8.13 -0.17
CA LYS A 3 -17.41 7.33 0.59
C LYS A 3 -17.90 5.89 0.66
N PRO A 4 -17.08 4.87 0.38
CA PRO A 4 -17.48 3.49 0.65
C PRO A 4 -17.78 3.37 2.16
N LYS A 5 -18.95 2.89 2.52
CA LYS A 5 -19.32 2.64 3.91
C LYS A 5 -18.33 1.62 4.49
N LYS A 6 -17.90 1.82 5.74
CA LYS A 6 -16.92 1.01 6.50
C LYS A 6 -17.17 -0.51 6.38
N GLU A 7 -18.43 -0.94 6.42
CA GLU A 7 -18.87 -2.34 6.25
C GLU A 7 -18.60 -2.90 4.84
N VAL A 8 -18.58 -2.02 3.82
CA VAL A 8 -18.39 -2.43 2.42
C VAL A 8 -16.91 -2.79 2.16
N TYR A 9 -15.96 -2.06 2.75
CA TYR A 9 -14.52 -2.34 2.58
C TYR A 9 -14.12 -3.70 3.16
N ASP A 10 -14.62 -4.04 4.34
CA ASP A 10 -14.30 -5.30 5.02
C ASP A 10 -14.83 -6.53 4.27
N GLN A 11 -16.02 -6.42 3.64
CA GLN A 11 -16.61 -7.49 2.82
C GLN A 11 -15.82 -7.75 1.52
N PHE A 12 -15.13 -6.74 0.98
CA PHE A 12 -14.31 -6.90 -0.23
C PHE A 12 -12.88 -7.35 0.08
N THR A 13 -12.43 -7.26 1.33
CA THR A 13 -11.07 -7.56 1.77
C THR A 13 -11.00 -8.82 2.63
N PHE A 14 -10.97 -8.66 3.94
CA PHE A 14 -10.74 -9.72 4.93
C PHE A 14 -11.86 -10.76 4.99
N ASN A 15 -13.11 -10.31 4.88
CA ASN A 15 -14.32 -11.11 4.92
C ASN A 15 -14.89 -11.41 3.52
N SER A 16 -14.05 -11.26 2.47
CA SER A 16 -14.45 -11.58 1.11
C SER A 16 -14.96 -13.02 1.00
N LYS A 17 -16.12 -13.22 0.36
CA LYS A 17 -16.65 -14.55 0.03
C LYS A 17 -15.73 -15.34 -0.91
N ASN A 18 -14.82 -14.64 -1.62
CA ASN A 18 -13.88 -15.27 -2.53
C ASN A 18 -12.62 -15.78 -1.77
N PRO A 19 -12.37 -17.10 -1.75
CA PRO A 19 -11.22 -17.68 -1.05
C PRO A 19 -9.86 -17.15 -1.52
N LEU A 20 -9.70 -16.90 -2.83
CA LEU A 20 -8.47 -16.35 -3.40
C LEU A 20 -8.21 -14.91 -2.95
N ALA A 21 -9.26 -14.09 -2.87
CA ALA A 21 -9.14 -12.73 -2.35
C ALA A 21 -8.76 -12.74 -0.87
N ARG A 22 -9.42 -13.56 -0.05
CA ARG A 22 -9.06 -13.74 1.36
C ARG A 22 -7.62 -14.20 1.53
N PHE A 23 -7.18 -15.19 0.75
CA PHE A 23 -5.81 -15.69 0.79
C PHE A 23 -4.82 -14.58 0.45
N ALA A 24 -5.04 -13.82 -0.63
CA ALA A 24 -4.17 -12.71 -1.03
C ALA A 24 -4.10 -11.62 0.06
N HIS A 25 -5.24 -11.26 0.68
CA HIS A 25 -5.26 -10.28 1.77
C HIS A 25 -4.55 -10.76 3.03
N ARG A 26 -4.80 -12.02 3.46
CA ARG A 26 -4.11 -12.61 4.62
C ARG A 26 -2.61 -12.71 4.38
N SER A 27 -2.19 -13.16 3.20
CA SER A 27 -0.78 -13.26 2.82
C SER A 27 -0.10 -11.88 2.83
N ARG A 28 -0.81 -10.82 2.42
CA ARG A 28 -0.32 -9.44 2.50
C ARG A 28 0.03 -9.06 3.94
N TYR A 29 -0.91 -9.24 4.87
CA TYR A 29 -0.69 -8.91 6.27
C TYR A 29 0.45 -9.73 6.89
N GLN A 30 0.46 -11.04 6.64
CA GLN A 30 1.53 -11.92 7.14
C GLN A 30 2.90 -11.54 6.56
N ASN A 31 2.97 -11.22 5.28
CA ASN A 31 4.20 -10.77 4.65
C ASN A 31 4.63 -9.40 5.20
N GLY A 32 3.72 -8.45 5.33
CA GLY A 32 4.00 -7.14 5.94
C GLY A 32 4.52 -7.27 7.36
N LEU A 33 3.84 -8.05 8.21
CA LEU A 33 4.27 -8.31 9.60
C LEU A 33 5.65 -8.98 9.67
N SER A 34 5.94 -9.92 8.75
CA SER A 34 7.24 -10.61 8.73
C SER A 34 8.43 -9.72 8.34
N LEU A 35 8.16 -8.52 7.80
CA LEU A 35 9.18 -7.53 7.43
C LEU A 35 9.43 -6.51 8.55
N ILE A 36 8.56 -6.46 9.56
CA ILE A 36 8.76 -5.60 10.73
C ILE A 36 9.84 -6.21 11.63
N PRO A 37 10.89 -5.46 11.98
CA PRO A 37 11.91 -5.94 12.88
C PRO A 37 11.31 -6.20 14.29
N ARG A 38 11.76 -7.25 14.94
CA ARG A 38 11.40 -7.53 16.33
C ARG A 38 12.22 -6.64 17.26
N LYS A 39 11.55 -5.75 17.97
CA LYS A 39 12.17 -4.80 18.87
C LYS A 39 11.13 -4.33 19.89
N GLU A 40 11.49 -4.33 21.17
CA GLU A 40 10.67 -3.73 22.22
C GLU A 40 10.52 -2.22 22.03
N HIS A 41 9.36 -1.70 22.42
CA HIS A 41 9.00 -0.28 22.30
C HIS A 41 9.13 0.28 20.86
N LEU A 42 8.88 -0.58 19.87
CA LEU A 42 8.95 -0.23 18.45
C LEU A 42 7.98 0.91 18.12
N LYS A 43 8.46 1.96 17.46
CA LYS A 43 7.62 3.06 16.99
C LYS A 43 7.25 2.84 15.52
N VAL A 44 5.97 2.68 15.24
CA VAL A 44 5.45 2.37 13.90
C VAL A 44 4.47 3.42 13.44
N LEU A 45 4.68 3.95 12.23
CA LEU A 45 3.72 4.77 11.49
C LEU A 45 3.16 3.97 10.32
N ASP A 46 1.84 3.94 10.18
CA ASP A 46 1.15 3.37 9.01
C ASP A 46 0.52 4.50 8.19
N ILE A 47 1.06 4.74 6.99
CA ILE A 47 0.58 5.77 6.06
C ILE A 47 -0.48 5.17 5.14
N GLY A 48 -1.72 5.69 5.21
CA GLY A 48 -2.89 5.11 4.57
C GLY A 48 -3.43 3.92 5.35
N CYS A 49 -3.44 4.05 6.68
CA CYS A 49 -3.74 2.96 7.62
C CYS A 49 -5.18 2.43 7.55
N GLY A 50 -6.09 3.11 6.84
CA GLY A 50 -7.49 2.76 6.83
C GLY A 50 -8.08 2.68 8.24
N ASP A 51 -8.72 1.56 8.58
CA ASP A 51 -9.33 1.33 9.89
C ASP A 51 -8.34 0.97 11.02
N GLY A 52 -7.03 0.98 10.76
CA GLY A 52 -5.98 0.65 11.72
C GLY A 52 -5.76 -0.85 11.96
N ARG A 53 -6.34 -1.70 11.12
CA ARG A 53 -6.27 -3.17 11.27
C ARG A 53 -4.83 -3.70 11.25
N PHE A 54 -3.98 -3.21 10.35
CA PHE A 54 -2.58 -3.64 10.28
C PHE A 54 -1.84 -3.29 11.57
N LEU A 55 -2.01 -2.07 12.08
CA LEU A 55 -1.43 -1.65 13.35
C LEU A 55 -1.91 -2.51 14.52
N ASN A 56 -3.17 -2.91 14.53
CA ASN A 56 -3.70 -3.83 15.55
C ASN A 56 -3.03 -5.22 15.47
N GLU A 57 -2.69 -5.73 14.29
CA GLU A 57 -1.91 -6.96 14.16
C GLU A 57 -0.46 -6.77 14.63
N VAL A 58 0.16 -5.60 14.38
CA VAL A 58 1.47 -5.26 14.95
C VAL A 58 1.41 -5.29 16.49
N LEU A 59 0.39 -4.66 17.08
CA LEU A 59 0.22 -4.59 18.52
C LEU A 59 0.05 -5.97 19.18
N LYS A 60 -0.60 -6.91 18.50
CA LYS A 60 -0.72 -8.30 18.99
C LYS A 60 0.61 -9.04 19.03
N ASN A 61 1.56 -8.70 18.15
CA ASN A 61 2.87 -9.30 18.08
C ASN A 61 3.90 -8.60 18.98
N GLU A 62 3.68 -7.32 19.29
CA GLU A 62 4.55 -6.48 20.11
C GLU A 62 3.69 -5.53 20.94
N GLU A 63 3.28 -5.96 22.13
CA GLU A 63 2.37 -5.20 23.00
C GLU A 63 2.94 -3.86 23.49
N SER A 64 4.27 -3.73 23.52
CA SER A 64 4.95 -2.49 23.91
C SER A 64 5.10 -1.48 22.77
N ALA A 65 4.66 -1.83 21.55
CA ALA A 65 4.79 -0.96 20.39
C ALA A 65 4.00 0.34 20.53
N GLN A 66 4.60 1.43 20.10
CA GLN A 66 3.96 2.75 19.99
C GLN A 66 3.52 2.98 18.56
N LEU A 67 2.22 3.04 18.34
CA LEU A 67 1.61 2.98 17.02
C LEU A 67 0.88 4.27 16.69
N LEU A 68 1.03 4.74 15.45
CA LEU A 68 0.27 5.83 14.88
C LEU A 68 -0.17 5.49 13.46
N GLY A 69 -1.45 5.66 13.16
CA GLY A 69 -1.97 5.64 11.80
C GLY A 69 -2.08 7.05 11.24
N TYR A 70 -1.86 7.22 9.95
CA TYR A 70 -2.19 8.43 9.21
C TYR A 70 -3.09 8.08 8.03
N ASP A 71 -4.30 8.64 8.01
CA ASP A 71 -5.22 8.49 6.89
C ASP A 71 -6.17 9.68 6.82
N PRO A 72 -6.07 10.56 5.80
CA PRO A 72 -6.88 11.78 5.69
C PRO A 72 -8.37 11.51 5.46
N TYR A 73 -8.76 10.27 5.17
CA TYR A 73 -10.13 9.89 4.86
C TYR A 73 -10.83 9.10 5.98
N MET A 74 -10.10 8.75 7.05
CA MET A 74 -10.65 7.99 8.18
C MET A 74 -10.91 8.89 9.39
N ASP A 75 -12.10 8.74 9.97
CA ASP A 75 -12.49 9.53 11.15
C ASP A 75 -12.02 8.91 12.47
N SER A 76 -11.86 7.59 12.52
CA SER A 76 -11.42 6.86 13.71
C SER A 76 -10.94 5.45 13.36
N ALA A 77 -10.09 4.89 14.20
CA ALA A 77 -9.72 3.48 14.14
C ALA A 77 -10.91 2.57 14.51
N LEU A 78 -10.92 1.36 13.95
CA LEU A 78 -11.83 0.28 14.40
C LEU A 78 -11.42 -0.25 15.78
N PHE A 79 -10.15 -0.11 16.15
CA PHE A 79 -9.53 -0.68 17.34
C PHE A 79 -9.24 0.42 18.36
N PRO A 80 -9.73 0.32 19.63
CA PRO A 80 -9.63 1.40 20.61
C PRO A 80 -8.21 1.81 21.00
N LYS A 81 -7.25 0.89 20.86
CA LYS A 81 -5.82 1.15 21.19
C LYS A 81 -5.04 1.81 20.05
N ILE A 82 -5.65 1.99 18.87
CA ILE A 82 -4.98 2.55 17.69
C ILE A 82 -5.42 4.00 17.51
N GLN A 83 -4.45 4.90 17.54
CA GLN A 83 -4.65 6.30 17.21
C GLN A 83 -4.50 6.49 15.69
N ILE A 84 -5.42 7.25 15.09
CA ILE A 84 -5.34 7.68 13.69
C ILE A 84 -5.35 9.19 13.63
N SER A 85 -4.41 9.74 12.87
CA SER A 85 -4.29 11.16 12.55
C SER A 85 -4.83 11.41 11.13
N LYS A 86 -5.57 12.48 10.94
CA LYS A 86 -6.09 12.92 9.62
C LYS A 86 -5.18 13.93 8.96
N GLU A 87 -4.52 14.73 9.75
CA GLU A 87 -3.62 15.79 9.30
C GLU A 87 -2.17 15.39 9.58
N TRP A 88 -1.27 15.72 8.64
CA TRP A 88 0.14 15.42 8.84
C TRP A 88 0.77 16.19 10.00
N SER A 89 0.26 17.37 10.31
CA SER A 89 0.67 18.15 11.49
C SER A 89 0.56 17.39 12.81
N GLU A 90 -0.44 16.49 12.93
CA GLU A 90 -0.58 15.63 14.12
C GLU A 90 0.53 14.57 14.18
N VAL A 91 1.02 14.07 13.02
CA VAL A 91 2.20 13.21 12.93
C VAL A 91 3.45 13.98 13.37
N ASP A 92 3.58 15.26 12.94
CA ASP A 92 4.70 16.10 13.34
C ASP A 92 4.68 16.37 14.84
N ASP A 93 3.52 16.60 15.43
CA ASP A 93 3.38 16.83 16.88
C ASP A 93 3.67 15.54 17.68
N TRP A 94 3.26 14.37 17.16
CA TRP A 94 3.64 13.08 17.72
C TRP A 94 5.16 12.90 17.72
N MET A 95 5.85 13.26 16.61
CA MET A 95 7.30 13.16 16.51
C MET A 95 8.04 14.11 17.45
N LYS A 96 7.52 15.31 17.68
CA LYS A 96 8.08 16.25 18.68
C LYS A 96 8.05 15.68 20.09
N GLN A 97 6.98 14.94 20.43
CA GLN A 97 6.77 14.40 21.77
C GLN A 97 7.51 13.07 21.99
N LYS A 98 7.51 12.18 21.00
CA LYS A 98 7.96 10.79 21.11
C LYS A 98 9.16 10.44 20.23
N GLY A 99 9.56 11.35 19.33
CA GLY A 99 10.65 11.14 18.38
C GLY A 99 10.20 10.39 17.12
N LYS A 100 11.13 10.22 16.17
CA LYS A 100 10.89 9.58 14.87
C LYS A 100 10.57 8.09 14.97
N PHE A 101 10.02 7.55 13.90
CA PHE A 101 9.59 6.16 13.81
C PHE A 101 10.73 5.22 13.46
N ASP A 102 10.77 4.05 14.11
CA ASP A 102 11.69 2.97 13.77
C ASP A 102 11.25 2.26 12.47
N VAL A 103 9.94 2.15 12.28
CA VAL A 103 9.33 1.56 11.09
C VAL A 103 8.23 2.46 10.56
N ILE A 104 8.21 2.64 9.25
CA ILE A 104 7.07 3.22 8.55
C ILE A 104 6.55 2.16 7.57
N VAL A 105 5.24 2.05 7.46
CA VAL A 105 4.60 1.21 6.43
C VAL A 105 3.67 2.06 5.58
N CYS A 106 3.50 1.66 4.29
CA CYS A 106 2.58 2.29 3.36
C CYS A 106 2.08 1.21 2.39
N PHE A 107 0.91 0.63 2.67
CA PHE A 107 0.43 -0.54 1.95
C PHE A 107 -0.77 -0.24 1.08
N GLU A 108 -0.63 -0.46 -0.24
CA GLU A 108 -1.69 -0.27 -1.24
C GLU A 108 -2.23 1.17 -1.27
N VAL A 109 -1.33 2.14 -1.22
CA VAL A 109 -1.64 3.58 -1.24
C VAL A 109 -1.03 4.26 -2.47
N LEU A 110 0.26 4.03 -2.72
CA LEU A 110 1.01 4.79 -3.72
C LEU A 110 0.50 4.57 -5.15
N GLU A 111 -0.08 3.42 -5.44
CA GLU A 111 -0.72 3.14 -6.74
C GLU A 111 -1.94 4.00 -7.01
N HIS A 112 -2.56 4.56 -5.99
CA HIS A 112 -3.70 5.46 -6.11
C HIS A 112 -3.31 6.92 -6.32
N LEU A 113 -2.03 7.25 -6.20
CA LEU A 113 -1.50 8.61 -6.26
C LEU A 113 -0.75 8.87 -7.57
N ASN A 114 -0.80 10.12 -8.04
CA ASN A 114 0.05 10.55 -9.14
C ASN A 114 1.51 10.72 -8.67
N PRO A 115 2.51 10.80 -9.58
CA PRO A 115 3.93 10.87 -9.21
C PRO A 115 4.26 12.03 -8.24
N THR A 116 3.62 13.18 -8.37
CA THR A 116 3.85 14.32 -7.46
C THR A 116 3.44 13.99 -6.04
N ARG A 117 2.25 13.39 -5.87
CA ARG A 117 1.77 12.96 -4.56
C ARG A 117 2.56 11.78 -4.01
N GLN A 118 3.04 10.89 -4.88
CA GLN A 118 3.96 9.81 -4.47
C GLN A 118 5.23 10.39 -3.86
N ILE A 119 5.87 11.38 -4.52
CA ILE A 119 7.05 12.07 -4.01
C ILE A 119 6.77 12.73 -2.66
N GLU A 120 5.65 13.46 -2.54
CA GLU A 120 5.26 14.11 -1.28
C GLU A 120 5.17 13.12 -0.11
N ILE A 121 4.53 11.96 -0.31
CA ILE A 121 4.42 10.92 0.73
C ILE A 121 5.79 10.31 1.05
N LEU A 122 6.62 10.06 0.04
CA LEU A 122 7.97 9.52 0.24
C LEU A 122 8.87 10.49 1.02
N GLU A 123 8.80 11.79 0.72
CA GLU A 123 9.55 12.83 1.45
C GLU A 123 9.07 12.93 2.90
N LYS A 124 7.76 12.94 3.14
CA LYS A 124 7.19 12.90 4.48
C LYS A 124 7.65 11.67 5.26
N ALA A 125 7.61 10.49 4.62
CA ALA A 125 8.11 9.26 5.23
C ALA A 125 9.61 9.36 5.55
N LYS A 126 10.43 9.93 4.63
CA LYS A 126 11.86 10.13 4.85
C LYS A 126 12.14 11.04 6.05
N MET A 127 11.39 12.11 6.21
CA MET A 127 11.53 13.02 7.36
C MET A 127 11.12 12.35 8.67
N ALA A 128 10.04 11.56 8.66
CA ALA A 128 9.51 10.88 9.83
C ALA A 128 10.30 9.63 10.24
N LEU A 129 11.01 9.00 9.31
CA LEU A 129 11.81 7.81 9.58
C LEU A 129 13.09 8.17 10.36
N LYS A 130 13.40 7.37 11.37
CA LYS A 130 14.65 7.43 12.14
C LYS A 130 15.85 7.00 11.28
N GLU A 131 17.06 7.47 11.62
CA GLU A 131 18.28 6.91 11.05
C GLU A 131 18.40 5.41 11.41
N GLY A 132 18.69 4.58 10.41
CA GLY A 132 18.67 3.12 10.55
C GLY A 132 17.26 2.50 10.68
N GLY A 133 16.22 3.31 10.53
CA GLY A 133 14.83 2.84 10.44
C GLY A 133 14.50 2.23 9.08
N VAL A 134 13.40 1.50 9.01
CA VAL A 134 12.94 0.78 7.81
C VAL A 134 11.60 1.34 7.33
N PHE A 135 11.52 1.65 6.03
CA PHE A 135 10.26 1.99 5.37
C PHE A 135 9.81 0.84 4.47
N ILE A 136 8.61 0.31 4.71
CA ILE A 136 8.07 -0.83 3.98
C ILE A 136 6.88 -0.35 3.14
N VAL A 137 7.00 -0.48 1.83
CA VAL A 137 5.97 -0.10 0.87
C VAL A 137 5.42 -1.32 0.19
N SER A 138 4.11 -1.47 0.06
CA SER A 138 3.53 -2.50 -0.82
C SER A 138 2.65 -1.88 -1.90
N VAL A 139 2.72 -2.48 -3.10
CA VAL A 139 1.90 -2.10 -4.25
C VAL A 139 1.51 -3.32 -5.08
N PRO A 140 0.38 -3.26 -5.81
CA PRO A 140 -0.06 -4.35 -6.67
C PRO A 140 0.82 -4.49 -7.90
N ILE A 141 0.93 -5.73 -8.39
CA ILE A 141 1.51 -6.04 -9.69
C ILE A 141 0.37 -6.04 -10.71
N GLU A 142 0.36 -5.05 -11.61
CA GLU A 142 -0.67 -4.85 -12.63
C GLU A 142 -0.12 -5.07 -14.05
N LYS A 143 0.88 -5.95 -14.19
CA LYS A 143 1.44 -6.42 -15.47
C LYS A 143 1.58 -7.94 -15.50
N GLY A 144 1.69 -8.53 -16.70
CA GLY A 144 1.87 -9.98 -16.88
C GLY A 144 0.62 -10.80 -16.51
N ILE A 145 0.82 -12.08 -16.18
CA ILE A 145 -0.27 -13.03 -15.87
C ILE A 145 -1.18 -12.55 -14.72
N PRO A 146 -0.66 -12.02 -13.61
CA PRO A 146 -1.51 -11.54 -12.52
C PRO A 146 -2.49 -10.44 -12.95
N SER A 147 -2.08 -9.55 -13.87
CA SER A 147 -2.95 -8.50 -14.37
C SER A 147 -4.11 -9.05 -15.20
N VAL A 148 -3.86 -10.08 -16.01
CA VAL A 148 -4.92 -10.73 -16.83
C VAL A 148 -5.99 -11.33 -15.93
N ILE A 149 -5.59 -12.12 -14.93
CA ILE A 149 -6.52 -12.76 -14.00
C ILE A 149 -7.37 -11.71 -13.27
N LYS A 150 -6.73 -10.65 -12.76
CA LYS A 150 -7.43 -9.56 -12.08
C LYS A 150 -8.41 -8.83 -13.03
N ASN A 151 -7.97 -8.52 -14.25
CA ASN A 151 -8.76 -7.77 -15.20
C ASN A 151 -9.93 -8.58 -15.78
N LEU A 152 -9.74 -9.87 -16.06
CA LEU A 152 -10.84 -10.77 -16.43
C LEU A 152 -11.92 -10.80 -15.36
N ARG A 153 -11.52 -10.94 -14.08
CA ARG A 153 -12.47 -10.89 -12.98
C ARG A 153 -13.18 -9.53 -12.90
N ARG A 154 -12.47 -8.42 -13.10
CA ARG A 154 -13.06 -7.07 -13.09
C ARG A 154 -14.09 -6.89 -14.19
N ILE A 155 -13.83 -7.43 -15.39
CA ILE A 155 -14.77 -7.45 -16.50
C ILE A 155 -16.02 -8.26 -16.14
N MET A 156 -15.86 -9.44 -15.54
CA MET A 156 -16.97 -10.31 -15.15
C MET A 156 -17.91 -9.70 -14.11
N ILE A 157 -17.41 -8.83 -13.23
CA ILE A 157 -18.23 -8.16 -12.20
C ILE A 157 -18.71 -6.77 -12.61
N HIS A 158 -18.83 -6.51 -13.92
CA HIS A 158 -19.29 -5.26 -14.50
C HIS A 158 -18.49 -4.01 -14.07
N TYR A 159 -17.19 -4.16 -13.94
CA TYR A 159 -16.31 -3.01 -13.80
C TYR A 159 -16.35 -2.16 -15.10
N ASP A 160 -16.12 -0.84 -14.96
CA ASP A 160 -16.22 0.13 -16.05
C ASP A 160 -15.50 -0.33 -17.32
N ALA A 161 -16.28 -0.61 -18.38
CA ALA A 161 -15.78 -1.09 -19.68
C ALA A 161 -14.84 -0.09 -20.39
N LYS A 162 -14.92 1.22 -20.05
CA LYS A 162 -13.98 2.23 -20.55
C LYS A 162 -12.57 1.99 -20.02
N ILE A 163 -12.47 1.48 -18.79
CA ILE A 163 -11.21 1.18 -18.10
C ILE A 163 -10.70 -0.21 -18.51
N TYR A 164 -11.56 -1.24 -18.39
CA TYR A 164 -11.19 -2.65 -18.52
C TYR A 164 -11.56 -3.23 -19.89
N ASN A 165 -11.26 -2.51 -20.97
CA ASN A 165 -11.44 -3.00 -22.33
C ASN A 165 -10.25 -3.90 -22.77
N PHE A 166 -10.48 -4.70 -23.82
CA PHE A 166 -9.49 -5.64 -24.34
C PHE A 166 -8.13 -5.00 -24.65
N ARG A 167 -8.12 -3.81 -25.25
CA ARG A 167 -6.89 -3.07 -25.59
C ARG A 167 -6.06 -2.73 -24.34
N ASN A 168 -6.72 -2.25 -23.28
CA ASN A 168 -6.06 -1.90 -22.03
C ASN A 168 -5.56 -3.13 -21.29
N VAL A 169 -6.31 -4.24 -21.32
CA VAL A 169 -5.91 -5.52 -20.71
C VAL A 169 -4.66 -6.09 -21.40
N VAL A 170 -4.65 -6.13 -22.74
CA VAL A 170 -3.48 -6.59 -23.52
C VAL A 170 -2.28 -5.68 -23.30
N ALA A 171 -2.47 -4.36 -23.32
CA ALA A 171 -1.39 -3.41 -23.05
C ALA A 171 -0.80 -3.60 -21.64
N SER A 172 -1.66 -3.80 -20.63
CA SER A 172 -1.23 -4.08 -19.25
C SER A 172 -0.45 -5.38 -19.14
N PHE A 173 -0.87 -6.44 -19.86
CA PHE A 173 -0.13 -7.71 -19.89
C PHE A 173 1.32 -7.52 -20.34
N PHE A 174 1.54 -6.78 -21.42
CA PHE A 174 2.87 -6.50 -21.96
C PHE A 174 3.61 -5.36 -21.22
N GLY A 175 2.99 -4.71 -20.24
CA GLY A 175 3.60 -3.59 -19.52
C GLY A 175 3.61 -2.27 -20.30
N TYR A 176 2.73 -2.10 -21.29
CA TYR A 176 2.60 -0.87 -22.06
C TYR A 176 1.48 0.02 -21.52
N LYS A 177 1.69 1.34 -21.54
CA LYS A 177 0.64 2.31 -21.20
C LYS A 177 -0.04 2.83 -22.46
N THR A 178 -1.34 2.60 -22.59
CA THR A 178 -2.16 3.24 -23.64
C THR A 178 -2.26 4.75 -23.41
N LYS A 179 -2.67 5.50 -24.46
CA LYS A 179 -2.91 6.95 -24.33
C LYS A 179 -3.90 7.27 -23.21
N TRP A 180 -4.97 6.47 -23.09
CA TRP A 180 -5.95 6.59 -22.00
C TRP A 180 -5.32 6.38 -20.62
N MET A 181 -4.52 5.32 -20.40
CA MET A 181 -3.83 5.09 -19.15
C MET A 181 -2.92 6.25 -18.75
N LYS A 182 -2.15 6.80 -19.70
CA LYS A 182 -1.26 7.94 -19.46
C LYS A 182 -2.05 9.20 -19.07
N GLN A 183 -3.21 9.42 -19.66
CA GLN A 183 -4.06 10.58 -19.34
C GLN A 183 -4.75 10.40 -18.00
N HIS A 184 -5.32 9.23 -17.74
CA HIS A 184 -5.97 8.89 -16.48
C HIS A 184 -5.02 9.03 -15.29
N ARG A 185 -3.75 8.62 -15.45
CA ARG A 185 -2.71 8.70 -14.39
C ARG A 185 -2.16 10.12 -14.13
N LYS A 186 -2.80 11.19 -14.63
CA LYS A 186 -2.49 12.59 -14.30
C LYS A 186 -3.35 13.15 -13.16
N GLU A 187 -4.46 12.49 -12.84
CA GLU A 187 -5.32 12.89 -11.71
C GLU A 187 -4.59 12.74 -10.37
N SER A 188 -5.05 13.43 -9.36
CA SER A 188 -4.40 13.39 -8.02
C SER A 188 -4.64 12.07 -7.29
N PHE A 189 -5.78 11.44 -7.52
CA PHE A 189 -6.18 10.17 -6.90
C PHE A 189 -6.95 9.29 -7.89
N TYR A 190 -6.71 7.98 -7.87
CA TYR A 190 -7.37 7.01 -8.73
C TYR A 190 -7.98 5.86 -7.94
N LEU A 191 -9.17 5.43 -8.33
CA LEU A 191 -9.78 4.21 -7.81
C LEU A 191 -9.30 2.96 -8.55
N SER A 192 -8.81 3.12 -9.79
CA SER A 192 -8.35 2.02 -10.63
C SER A 192 -6.84 1.89 -10.61
N HIS A 193 -6.35 0.66 -10.53
CA HIS A 193 -4.91 0.35 -10.67
C HIS A 193 -4.45 0.27 -12.12
N MET A 194 -5.36 0.39 -13.12
CA MET A 194 -5.03 0.29 -14.53
C MET A 194 -3.99 1.33 -14.94
N GLY A 195 -2.90 0.86 -15.56
CA GLY A 195 -1.77 1.72 -15.96
C GLY A 195 -0.78 2.06 -14.85
N PHE A 196 -0.95 1.52 -13.64
CA PHE A 196 0.09 1.53 -12.62
C PHE A 196 1.08 0.40 -12.88
N PHE A 197 2.37 0.71 -12.90
CA PHE A 197 3.43 -0.28 -12.99
C PHE A 197 4.45 -0.02 -11.88
N PHE A 198 4.73 -1.06 -11.10
CA PHE A 198 5.61 -0.96 -9.94
C PHE A 198 7.06 -0.54 -10.32
N ASP A 199 7.52 -0.85 -11.55
CA ASP A 199 8.83 -0.41 -12.05
C ASP A 199 8.91 1.12 -12.20
N ASP A 200 7.77 1.80 -12.49
CA ASP A 200 7.75 3.26 -12.53
C ASP A 200 7.80 3.87 -11.14
N LEU A 201 7.20 3.21 -10.14
CA LEU A 201 7.32 3.63 -8.75
C LEU A 201 8.76 3.52 -8.25
N GLU A 202 9.52 2.50 -8.67
CA GLU A 202 10.94 2.39 -8.32
C GLU A 202 11.76 3.61 -8.75
N LYS A 203 11.44 4.22 -9.91
CA LYS A 203 12.08 5.46 -10.36
C LYS A 203 11.77 6.65 -9.48
N VAL A 204 10.60 6.65 -8.83
CA VAL A 204 10.19 7.68 -7.88
C VAL A 204 10.83 7.45 -6.50
N ILE A 205 10.98 6.20 -6.09
CA ILE A 205 11.63 5.81 -4.82
C ILE A 205 13.14 6.05 -4.85
N ALA A 206 13.80 5.68 -5.94
CA ALA A 206 15.26 5.63 -6.05
C ALA A 206 16.02 6.93 -5.70
N PRO A 207 15.50 8.14 -5.95
CA PRO A 207 16.16 9.37 -5.49
C PRO A 207 16.18 9.57 -3.97
N LEU A 208 15.20 9.02 -3.25
CA LEU A 208 14.98 9.29 -1.82
C LEU A 208 15.44 8.15 -0.91
N PHE A 209 15.34 6.91 -1.40
CA PHE A 209 15.60 5.69 -0.61
C PHE A 209 16.46 4.70 -1.39
N ASN A 210 17.21 3.89 -0.66
CA ASN A 210 17.82 2.66 -1.17
C ASN A 210 16.80 1.52 -1.06
N ILE A 211 16.61 0.77 -2.15
CA ILE A 211 15.80 -0.46 -2.13
C ILE A 211 16.69 -1.60 -1.64
N GLU A 212 16.54 -1.98 -0.38
CA GLU A 212 17.29 -3.08 0.22
C GLU A 212 16.82 -4.43 -0.32
N SER A 213 15.52 -4.63 -0.36
CA SER A 213 14.94 -5.89 -0.88
C SER A 213 13.57 -5.72 -1.50
N ARG A 214 13.19 -6.71 -2.33
CA ARG A 214 11.86 -6.87 -2.91
C ARG A 214 11.30 -8.22 -2.48
N VAL A 215 10.15 -8.22 -1.82
CA VAL A 215 9.46 -9.44 -1.40
C VAL A 215 8.14 -9.55 -2.15
N PHE A 216 7.97 -10.61 -2.91
CA PHE A 216 6.75 -10.85 -3.68
C PHE A 216 5.71 -11.62 -2.87
N SER A 217 4.43 -11.33 -3.10
CA SER A 217 3.29 -11.92 -2.39
C SER A 217 2.23 -12.41 -3.39
N PRO A 218 1.58 -13.56 -3.11
CA PRO A 218 1.64 -14.38 -1.90
C PRO A 218 2.84 -15.32 -1.82
N PHE A 219 3.57 -15.57 -2.91
CA PHE A 219 4.60 -16.60 -3.00
C PHE A 219 6.00 -15.98 -2.97
N LYS A 220 6.61 -15.87 -1.78
CA LYS A 220 7.93 -15.21 -1.58
C LYS A 220 9.06 -15.77 -2.46
N LYS A 221 9.02 -17.06 -2.81
CA LYS A 221 10.05 -17.74 -3.61
C LYS A 221 9.95 -17.47 -5.12
N PHE A 222 8.86 -16.87 -5.58
CA PHE A 222 8.59 -16.62 -6.99
C PHE A 222 8.67 -15.12 -7.31
N ASN A 223 8.93 -14.81 -8.59
CA ASN A 223 9.05 -13.44 -9.07
C ASN A 223 7.67 -12.80 -9.38
N ALA A 224 7.70 -11.59 -9.94
CA ALA A 224 6.51 -10.82 -10.32
C ALA A 224 5.56 -11.53 -11.31
N LYS A 225 6.02 -12.57 -12.05
CA LYS A 225 5.20 -13.23 -13.08
C LYS A 225 4.02 -14.01 -12.50
N VAL A 226 4.14 -14.49 -11.26
CA VAL A 226 3.10 -15.30 -10.59
C VAL A 226 2.54 -14.65 -9.32
N ASN A 227 3.12 -13.54 -8.89
CA ASN A 227 2.70 -12.83 -7.71
C ASN A 227 1.81 -11.62 -8.05
N SER A 228 0.91 -11.29 -7.14
CA SER A 228 -0.06 -10.20 -7.32
C SER A 228 0.35 -8.89 -6.67
N GLN A 229 1.44 -8.90 -5.89
CA GLN A 229 1.90 -7.78 -5.09
C GLN A 229 3.42 -7.85 -4.88
N VAL A 230 4.05 -6.69 -4.70
CA VAL A 230 5.45 -6.55 -4.29
C VAL A 230 5.54 -5.66 -3.05
N PHE A 231 6.39 -6.06 -2.13
CA PHE A 231 6.85 -5.25 -1.00
C PHE A 231 8.26 -4.77 -1.28
N TYR A 232 8.51 -3.51 -0.98
CA TYR A 232 9.83 -2.89 -0.96
C TYR A 232 10.23 -2.65 0.48
N VAL A 233 11.42 -3.09 0.85
CA VAL A 233 12.09 -2.73 2.10
C VAL A 233 13.07 -1.63 1.76
N LEU A 234 12.90 -0.46 2.36
CA LEU A 234 13.59 0.77 1.99
C LEU A 234 14.35 1.33 3.18
N ASN A 235 15.59 1.75 2.95
CA ASN A 235 16.41 2.48 3.90
C ASN A 235 16.67 3.89 3.39
N LYS A 236 16.85 4.84 4.31
CA LYS A 236 17.24 6.20 3.92
C LYS A 236 18.52 6.20 3.09
N LYS A 237 18.55 7.14 2.14
CA LYS A 237 19.79 7.57 1.51
C LYS A 237 20.45 8.67 2.33
#